data_bf466cacc3d6be60110698cb7d7aaa52
#
_entry.id   bf466cacc3d6be60110698cb7d7aaa52
#
_cell.length_a   1.000
_cell.length_b   1.000
_cell.length_c   1.000
_cell.angle_alpha   90.00
_cell.angle_beta   90.00
_cell.angle_gamma   90.00
#
_symmetry.space_group_name_H-M   'P 1'
#
loop_
_entity.id
_entity.type
_entity.pdbx_description
1 polymer ?
#
loop_
_entity_poly.entity_id
_entity_poly.type
_entity_poly.pdbx_seq_one_letter_code
_entity_poly.pdbx_strand_id
1 'polypeptide(L)'
;MIRRPVPWPNGAKVAVAITFDVDCDSSIHLSFPKDAINRVSTLSMFRYDPEVAVPRILETYRRFGLKQTFMVPAWCIEQYPHMVDVIVKDGHEVGFHGYIHEGPNTLSREEEQYWLRRSIEVIQKHTGKRPRGSRSPGHCISINTPDLLVEEGFLYDSTLQGDEVPYILETKKGSLVELPSHMGLDDWTFYAYIGDFNHLMQIMTPDRAMEVYMADFEALRQCGGGLWVTLWHPFLSGRLARWLRVERMIEQMMATGEVWFATMEEIANHVNDCRKKGTYEPRVDKLPFYDKPVAINRPSFGTAPVN
;
A
#
# COMPACT_ATOMS: atom_id res chain seq x y z
N MET A 1 -9.47 14.64 16.53
CA MET A 1 -10.66 14.90 15.67
C MET A 1 -10.18 15.20 14.26
N ILE A 2 -10.78 14.59 13.26
CA ILE A 2 -10.50 14.88 11.84
C ILE A 2 -10.92 16.32 11.52
N ARG A 3 -9.99 17.12 11.00
CA ARG A 3 -10.23 18.54 10.71
C ARG A 3 -10.93 18.77 9.36
N ARG A 4 -10.75 17.84 8.42
CA ARG A 4 -11.27 17.89 7.07
C ARG A 4 -11.93 16.56 6.71
N PRO A 5 -13.15 16.30 7.25
CA PRO A 5 -13.83 15.03 6.99
C PRO A 5 -14.24 14.93 5.52
N VAL A 6 -13.99 13.78 4.90
CA VAL A 6 -14.46 13.50 3.54
C VAL A 6 -15.94 13.13 3.57
N PRO A 7 -16.78 13.70 2.73
CA PRO A 7 -18.19 13.30 2.62
C PRO A 7 -18.30 12.01 1.78
N TRP A 8 -18.12 10.86 2.44
CA TRP A 8 -18.17 9.55 1.76
C TRP A 8 -19.55 9.24 1.19
N PRO A 9 -19.64 8.39 0.13
CA PRO A 9 -20.90 8.01 -0.48
C PRO A 9 -21.89 7.38 0.51
N ASN A 10 -23.18 7.54 0.25
CA ASN A 10 -24.29 6.93 1.01
C ASN A 10 -24.28 7.25 2.52
N GLY A 11 -23.66 8.34 2.93
CA GLY A 11 -23.54 8.74 4.33
C GLY A 11 -22.58 7.89 5.16
N ALA A 12 -21.70 7.12 4.52
CA ALA A 12 -20.68 6.35 5.20
C ALA A 12 -19.78 7.29 6.03
N LYS A 13 -19.38 6.81 7.20
CA LYS A 13 -18.46 7.53 8.10
C LYS A 13 -16.99 7.22 7.82
N VAL A 14 -16.72 6.04 7.26
CA VAL A 14 -15.36 5.58 6.94
C VAL A 14 -15.36 4.97 5.55
N ALA A 15 -14.38 5.36 4.71
CA ALA A 15 -14.01 4.56 3.56
C ALA A 15 -12.99 3.50 3.99
N VAL A 16 -13.16 2.28 3.55
CA VAL A 16 -12.31 1.14 3.89
C VAL A 16 -11.75 0.51 2.61
N ALA A 17 -10.42 0.43 2.52
CA ALA A 17 -9.71 -0.33 1.52
C ALA A 17 -8.84 -1.39 2.19
N ILE A 18 -9.22 -2.67 2.02
CA ILE A 18 -8.43 -3.81 2.51
C ILE A 18 -7.46 -4.21 1.41
N THR A 19 -6.30 -3.57 1.37
CA THR A 19 -5.33 -3.69 0.28
C THR A 19 -4.20 -4.65 0.62
N PHE A 20 -3.60 -5.21 -0.43
CA PHE A 20 -2.46 -6.12 -0.30
C PHE A 20 -1.29 -5.66 -1.17
N ASP A 21 -0.10 -5.70 -0.59
CA ASP A 21 1.17 -5.64 -1.29
C ASP A 21 1.58 -7.10 -1.58
N VAL A 22 1.52 -7.49 -2.86
CA VAL A 22 1.67 -8.89 -3.28
C VAL A 22 3.08 -9.13 -3.78
N ASP A 23 4.01 -9.12 -2.84
CA ASP A 23 5.45 -9.13 -3.14
C ASP A 23 5.96 -10.45 -3.65
N CYS A 24 5.26 -11.55 -3.34
CA CYS A 24 5.75 -12.89 -3.62
C CYS A 24 7.24 -13.00 -3.21
N ASP A 25 8.05 -13.66 -4.02
CA ASP A 25 9.48 -13.82 -3.78
C ASP A 25 10.38 -12.78 -4.46
N SER A 26 9.79 -11.66 -4.98
CA SER A 26 10.55 -10.60 -5.66
C SER A 26 11.68 -10.03 -4.82
N SER A 27 11.39 -9.73 -3.56
CA SER A 27 12.35 -9.14 -2.62
C SER A 27 13.55 -10.04 -2.32
N ILE A 28 13.39 -11.37 -2.36
CA ILE A 28 14.50 -12.32 -2.22
C ILE A 28 15.39 -12.29 -3.46
N HIS A 29 14.81 -12.26 -4.64
CA HIS A 29 15.57 -12.18 -5.89
C HIS A 29 16.30 -10.83 -6.02
N LEU A 30 15.69 -9.75 -5.56
CA LEU A 30 16.33 -8.44 -5.51
C LEU A 30 17.51 -8.42 -4.52
N SER A 31 17.31 -8.94 -3.30
CA SER A 31 18.32 -8.87 -2.24
C SER A 31 19.47 -9.86 -2.42
N PHE A 32 19.19 -11.01 -3.05
CA PHE A 32 20.15 -12.11 -3.22
C PHE A 32 20.24 -12.58 -4.67
N PRO A 33 20.54 -11.72 -5.65
CA PRO A 33 20.41 -12.03 -7.07
C PRO A 33 21.25 -13.23 -7.53
N LYS A 34 22.33 -13.57 -6.80
CA LYS A 34 23.22 -14.71 -7.11
C LYS A 34 22.91 -15.96 -6.30
N ASP A 35 22.12 -15.85 -5.23
CA ASP A 35 21.94 -16.91 -4.23
C ASP A 35 20.47 -17.17 -3.85
N ALA A 36 19.54 -16.44 -4.47
CA ALA A 36 18.11 -16.58 -4.18
C ALA A 36 17.64 -18.05 -4.28
N ILE A 37 18.09 -18.79 -5.28
CA ILE A 37 17.71 -20.19 -5.51
C ILE A 37 18.08 -21.14 -4.38
N ASN A 38 19.07 -20.80 -3.56
CA ASN A 38 19.50 -21.58 -2.38
C ASN A 38 18.65 -21.27 -1.12
N ARG A 39 17.79 -20.25 -1.17
CA ARG A 39 16.95 -19.82 -0.04
C ARG A 39 15.58 -20.49 -0.06
N VAL A 40 15.58 -21.79 -0.24
CA VAL A 40 14.38 -22.62 -0.52
C VAL A 40 13.30 -22.42 0.55
N SER A 41 13.67 -22.31 1.82
CA SER A 41 12.70 -22.10 2.91
C SER A 41 11.98 -20.77 2.79
N THR A 42 12.71 -19.69 2.51
CA THR A 42 12.14 -18.35 2.36
C THR A 42 11.35 -18.24 1.06
N LEU A 43 11.86 -18.78 -0.04
CA LEU A 43 11.10 -18.88 -1.29
C LEU A 43 9.77 -19.63 -1.09
N SER A 44 9.79 -20.73 -0.34
CA SER A 44 8.56 -21.49 -0.02
C SER A 44 7.56 -20.65 0.80
N MET A 45 8.06 -19.81 1.70
CA MET A 45 7.20 -18.92 2.50
C MET A 45 6.50 -17.88 1.62
N PHE A 46 7.22 -17.24 0.71
CA PHE A 46 6.68 -16.20 -0.17
C PHE A 46 5.81 -16.77 -1.29
N ARG A 47 6.11 -17.97 -1.79
CA ARG A 47 5.25 -18.67 -2.76
C ARG A 47 3.87 -19.03 -2.18
N TYR A 48 3.67 -18.86 -0.90
CA TYR A 48 2.36 -18.95 -0.28
C TYR A 48 1.37 -17.92 -0.84
N ASP A 49 1.85 -16.76 -1.32
CA ASP A 49 1.03 -15.72 -1.94
C ASP A 49 0.23 -16.23 -3.13
N PRO A 50 0.87 -16.62 -4.26
CA PRO A 50 0.15 -17.03 -5.45
C PRO A 50 -0.60 -18.36 -5.29
N GLU A 51 -0.08 -19.27 -4.47
CA GLU A 51 -0.58 -20.64 -4.41
C GLU A 51 -1.74 -20.81 -3.41
N VAL A 52 -1.75 -20.06 -2.31
CA VAL A 52 -2.69 -20.32 -1.21
C VAL A 52 -3.39 -19.05 -0.73
N ALA A 53 -2.64 -17.97 -0.47
CA ALA A 53 -3.19 -16.81 0.20
C ALA A 53 -4.12 -16.00 -0.71
N VAL A 54 -3.66 -15.63 -1.91
CA VAL A 54 -4.47 -14.86 -2.86
C VAL A 54 -5.77 -15.60 -3.22
N PRO A 55 -5.76 -16.91 -3.57
CA PRO A 55 -7.00 -17.65 -3.78
C PRO A 55 -7.99 -17.58 -2.60
N ARG A 56 -7.50 -17.72 -1.35
CA ARG A 56 -8.31 -17.62 -0.13
C ARG A 56 -8.91 -16.23 0.06
N ILE A 57 -8.11 -15.20 -0.14
CA ILE A 57 -8.52 -13.79 -0.04
C ILE A 57 -9.64 -13.50 -1.06
N LEU A 58 -9.45 -13.92 -2.29
CA LEU A 58 -10.43 -13.72 -3.36
C LEU A 58 -11.74 -14.47 -3.10
N GLU A 59 -11.69 -15.67 -2.52
CA GLU A 59 -12.90 -16.41 -2.12
C GLU A 59 -13.71 -15.61 -1.09
N THR A 60 -13.04 -15.05 -0.08
CA THR A 60 -13.67 -14.19 0.91
C THR A 60 -14.26 -12.93 0.28
N TYR A 61 -13.53 -12.27 -0.60
CA TYR A 61 -14.02 -11.07 -1.27
C TYR A 61 -15.24 -11.34 -2.16
N ARG A 62 -15.28 -12.47 -2.87
CA ARG A 62 -16.48 -12.90 -3.62
C ARG A 62 -17.66 -13.13 -2.68
N ARG A 63 -17.46 -13.79 -1.54
CA ARG A 63 -18.51 -14.07 -0.56
C ARG A 63 -19.12 -12.80 0.03
N PHE A 64 -18.29 -11.78 0.29
CA PHE A 64 -18.76 -10.49 0.82
C PHE A 64 -19.12 -9.46 -0.27
N GLY A 65 -18.95 -9.78 -1.54
CA GLY A 65 -19.21 -8.86 -2.65
C GLY A 65 -18.24 -7.69 -2.72
N LEU A 66 -17.02 -7.83 -2.19
CA LEU A 66 -16.02 -6.77 -2.12
C LEU A 66 -15.15 -6.72 -3.39
N LYS A 67 -14.80 -5.50 -3.80
CA LYS A 67 -13.72 -5.23 -4.76
C LYS A 67 -12.66 -4.41 -4.04
N GLN A 68 -11.41 -4.84 -4.15
CA GLN A 68 -10.31 -4.22 -3.41
C GLN A 68 -9.08 -4.08 -4.31
N THR A 69 -8.01 -3.49 -3.78
CA THR A 69 -6.80 -3.17 -4.53
C THR A 69 -5.64 -4.10 -4.13
N PHE A 70 -4.93 -4.59 -5.13
CA PHE A 70 -3.71 -5.36 -5.01
C PHE A 70 -2.56 -4.57 -5.64
N MET A 71 -1.57 -4.18 -4.83
CA MET A 71 -0.35 -3.56 -5.28
C MET A 71 0.65 -4.67 -5.61
N VAL A 72 1.08 -4.76 -6.87
CA VAL A 72 1.82 -5.94 -7.34
C VAL A 72 3.10 -5.49 -8.05
N PRO A 73 4.29 -5.94 -7.61
CA PRO A 73 5.51 -5.76 -8.37
C PRO A 73 5.37 -6.36 -9.78
N ALA A 74 5.79 -5.64 -10.80
CA ALA A 74 5.59 -6.08 -12.18
C ALA A 74 6.30 -7.41 -12.48
N TRP A 75 7.43 -7.67 -11.85
CA TRP A 75 8.13 -8.96 -11.91
C TRP A 75 7.24 -10.11 -11.41
N CYS A 76 6.47 -9.91 -10.34
CA CYS A 76 5.53 -10.92 -9.82
C CYS A 76 4.43 -11.23 -10.83
N ILE A 77 3.98 -10.23 -11.59
CA ILE A 77 3.01 -10.43 -12.68
C ILE A 77 3.59 -11.33 -13.79
N GLU A 78 4.86 -11.12 -14.16
CA GLU A 78 5.54 -11.93 -15.17
C GLU A 78 5.81 -13.37 -14.68
N GLN A 79 6.08 -13.56 -13.37
CA GLN A 79 6.36 -14.89 -12.81
C GLN A 79 5.09 -15.67 -12.44
N TYR A 80 4.04 -14.99 -12.01
CA TYR A 80 2.80 -15.60 -11.52
C TYR A 80 1.56 -15.05 -12.26
N PRO A 81 1.51 -15.10 -13.61
CA PRO A 81 0.42 -14.50 -14.37
C PRO A 81 -0.95 -15.07 -13.98
N HIS A 82 -1.04 -16.37 -13.65
CA HIS A 82 -2.27 -17.01 -13.21
C HIS A 82 -2.88 -16.35 -11.94
N MET A 83 -2.04 -15.85 -11.03
CA MET A 83 -2.50 -15.13 -9.84
C MET A 83 -3.16 -13.80 -10.25
N VAL A 84 -2.53 -13.06 -11.15
CA VAL A 84 -3.05 -11.76 -11.61
C VAL A 84 -4.31 -11.93 -12.45
N ASP A 85 -4.36 -12.97 -13.27
CA ASP A 85 -5.54 -13.30 -14.09
C ASP A 85 -6.79 -13.47 -13.23
N VAL A 86 -6.70 -14.18 -12.08
CA VAL A 86 -7.86 -14.33 -11.18
C VAL A 86 -8.20 -13.06 -10.42
N ILE A 87 -7.23 -12.23 -10.02
CA ILE A 87 -7.45 -10.92 -9.41
C ILE A 87 -8.25 -10.02 -10.36
N VAL A 88 -7.80 -9.93 -11.61
CA VAL A 88 -8.44 -9.11 -12.66
C VAL A 88 -9.82 -9.65 -13.04
N LYS A 89 -9.94 -10.98 -13.21
CA LYS A 89 -11.22 -11.64 -13.54
C LYS A 89 -12.29 -11.35 -12.49
N ASP A 90 -11.92 -11.29 -11.24
CA ASP A 90 -12.84 -10.96 -10.14
C ASP A 90 -13.13 -9.45 -10.06
N GLY A 91 -12.51 -8.63 -10.90
CA GLY A 91 -12.77 -7.19 -10.98
C GLY A 91 -12.09 -6.36 -9.89
N HIS A 92 -11.00 -6.86 -9.34
CA HIS A 92 -10.17 -6.11 -8.40
C HIS A 92 -9.21 -5.17 -9.14
N GLU A 93 -8.75 -4.13 -8.46
CA GLU A 93 -7.73 -3.22 -8.95
C GLU A 93 -6.34 -3.83 -8.79
N VAL A 94 -5.48 -3.64 -9.80
CA VAL A 94 -4.05 -3.92 -9.74
C VAL A 94 -3.29 -2.61 -9.85
N GLY A 95 -2.58 -2.25 -8.79
CA GLY A 95 -1.73 -1.05 -8.69
C GLY A 95 -0.24 -1.35 -8.86
N PHE A 96 0.54 -0.30 -9.02
CA PHE A 96 1.99 -0.35 -9.16
C PHE A 96 2.69 -0.49 -7.80
N HIS A 97 3.65 -1.42 -7.71
CA HIS A 97 4.47 -1.67 -6.51
C HIS A 97 5.95 -1.92 -6.86
N GLY A 98 6.55 -1.06 -7.71
CA GLY A 98 7.87 -1.29 -8.25
C GLY A 98 7.89 -2.35 -9.37
N TYR A 99 9.09 -2.61 -9.93
CA TYR A 99 9.27 -3.72 -10.86
C TYR A 99 9.56 -5.03 -10.11
N ILE A 100 10.62 -5.04 -9.29
CA ILE A 100 11.04 -6.19 -8.47
C ILE A 100 11.12 -5.84 -6.98
N HIS A 101 10.27 -4.91 -6.53
CA HIS A 101 10.23 -4.39 -5.16
C HIS A 101 11.45 -3.51 -4.80
N GLU A 102 12.05 -2.81 -5.78
CA GLU A 102 13.15 -1.86 -5.57
C GLU A 102 12.66 -0.58 -4.89
N GLY A 103 13.45 -0.08 -3.93
CA GLY A 103 13.17 1.20 -3.26
C GLY A 103 13.56 2.40 -4.12
N PRO A 104 12.63 3.26 -4.54
CA PRO A 104 12.91 4.40 -5.43
C PRO A 104 14.01 5.34 -4.93
N ASN A 105 14.13 5.51 -3.62
CA ASN A 105 15.14 6.38 -3.00
C ASN A 105 16.59 5.89 -3.15
N THR A 106 16.80 4.69 -3.70
CA THR A 106 18.11 4.12 -4.00
C THR A 106 18.49 4.25 -5.47
N LEU A 107 17.58 4.76 -6.30
CA LEU A 107 17.72 4.85 -7.75
C LEU A 107 18.02 6.28 -8.20
N SER A 108 18.71 6.43 -9.34
CA SER A 108 18.72 7.69 -10.06
C SER A 108 17.34 7.96 -10.68
N ARG A 109 17.06 9.22 -11.07
CA ARG A 109 15.79 9.56 -11.73
C ARG A 109 15.57 8.74 -13.00
N GLU A 110 16.63 8.53 -13.78
CA GLU A 110 16.58 7.78 -15.04
C GLU A 110 16.28 6.29 -14.80
N GLU A 111 16.88 5.69 -13.78
CA GLU A 111 16.59 4.29 -13.39
C GLU A 111 15.17 4.15 -12.85
N GLU A 112 14.74 5.07 -11.99
CA GLU A 112 13.38 5.08 -11.45
C GLU A 112 12.34 5.20 -12.57
N GLN A 113 12.54 6.13 -13.53
CA GLN A 113 11.66 6.29 -14.69
C GLN A 113 11.65 5.04 -15.58
N TYR A 114 12.80 4.41 -15.78
CA TYR A 114 12.88 3.18 -16.58
C TYR A 114 12.06 2.07 -15.94
N TRP A 115 12.22 1.80 -14.65
CA TRP A 115 11.50 0.73 -13.96
C TRP A 115 10.00 1.03 -13.84
N LEU A 116 9.63 2.28 -13.61
CA LEU A 116 8.23 2.71 -13.61
C LEU A 116 7.57 2.43 -14.95
N ARG A 117 8.17 2.85 -16.06
CA ARG A 117 7.63 2.62 -17.41
C ARG A 117 7.57 1.14 -17.76
N ARG A 118 8.61 0.39 -17.45
CA ARG A 118 8.63 -1.07 -17.65
C ARG A 118 7.49 -1.75 -16.89
N SER A 119 7.27 -1.34 -15.65
CA SER A 119 6.18 -1.88 -14.83
C SER A 119 4.80 -1.55 -15.41
N ILE A 120 4.61 -0.32 -15.87
CA ILE A 120 3.37 0.09 -16.54
C ILE A 120 3.08 -0.79 -17.76
N GLU A 121 4.09 -1.04 -18.60
CA GLU A 121 3.94 -1.91 -19.77
C GLU A 121 3.52 -3.34 -19.38
N VAL A 122 4.16 -3.91 -18.36
CA VAL A 122 3.84 -5.26 -17.85
C VAL A 122 2.42 -5.30 -17.31
N ILE A 123 2.06 -4.37 -16.42
CA ILE A 123 0.72 -4.31 -15.82
C ILE A 123 -0.33 -4.16 -16.93
N GLN A 124 -0.15 -3.22 -17.85
CA GLN A 124 -1.10 -2.99 -18.94
C GLN A 124 -1.25 -4.20 -19.86
N LYS A 125 -0.15 -4.89 -20.16
CA LYS A 125 -0.15 -6.10 -20.99
C LYS A 125 -0.98 -7.22 -20.36
N HIS A 126 -0.85 -7.44 -19.06
CA HIS A 126 -1.49 -8.57 -18.38
C HIS A 126 -2.91 -8.25 -17.89
N THR A 127 -3.17 -7.00 -17.49
CA THR A 127 -4.50 -6.60 -16.96
C THR A 127 -5.41 -5.97 -18.00
N GLY A 128 -4.88 -5.59 -19.15
CA GLY A 128 -5.60 -4.81 -20.19
C GLY A 128 -5.79 -3.34 -19.81
N LYS A 129 -5.32 -2.90 -18.65
CA LYS A 129 -5.49 -1.52 -18.16
C LYS A 129 -4.17 -0.96 -17.68
N ARG A 130 -3.95 0.35 -17.91
CA ARG A 130 -2.84 1.08 -17.31
C ARG A 130 -3.09 1.24 -15.80
N PRO A 131 -2.08 1.02 -14.93
CA PRO A 131 -2.26 1.23 -13.50
C PRO A 131 -2.59 2.71 -13.22
N ARG A 132 -3.51 2.93 -12.29
CA ARG A 132 -3.92 4.27 -11.88
C ARG A 132 -3.37 4.67 -10.52
N GLY A 133 -2.97 3.70 -9.72
CA GLY A 133 -2.46 3.87 -8.38
C GLY A 133 -1.07 3.32 -8.17
N SER A 134 -0.38 3.92 -7.23
CA SER A 134 0.96 3.58 -6.80
C SER A 134 0.99 3.35 -5.29
N ARG A 135 1.79 2.40 -4.87
CA ARG A 135 2.37 2.29 -3.53
C ARG A 135 3.82 1.89 -3.70
N SER A 136 4.74 2.69 -3.17
CA SER A 136 6.16 2.38 -3.32
C SER A 136 6.62 1.31 -2.34
N PRO A 137 7.50 0.38 -2.76
CA PRO A 137 8.05 -0.64 -1.90
C PRO A 137 8.68 -0.08 -0.62
N GLY A 138 8.42 -0.74 0.52
CA GLY A 138 9.00 -0.37 1.81
C GLY A 138 8.69 1.04 2.29
N HIS A 139 7.59 1.65 1.84
CA HIS A 139 7.22 3.05 2.12
C HIS A 139 8.30 4.07 1.74
N CYS A 140 9.10 3.76 0.73
CA CYS A 140 10.20 4.62 0.28
C CYS A 140 9.83 5.32 -1.01
N ILE A 141 9.87 6.65 -1.02
CA ILE A 141 9.83 7.45 -2.25
C ILE A 141 11.08 8.32 -2.37
N SER A 142 11.49 8.62 -3.60
CA SER A 142 12.49 9.63 -3.87
C SER A 142 11.86 11.01 -4.02
N ILE A 143 12.67 12.04 -4.11
CA ILE A 143 12.16 13.38 -4.47
C ILE A 143 11.63 13.44 -5.91
N ASN A 144 11.94 12.45 -6.74
CA ASN A 144 11.52 12.36 -8.14
C ASN A 144 10.21 11.58 -8.32
N THR A 145 9.91 10.62 -7.42
CA THR A 145 8.77 9.72 -7.52
C THR A 145 7.45 10.44 -7.81
N PRO A 146 7.06 11.51 -7.06
CA PRO A 146 5.80 12.19 -7.28
C PRO A 146 5.72 12.85 -8.66
N ASP A 147 6.80 13.49 -9.11
CA ASP A 147 6.86 14.08 -10.46
C ASP A 147 6.70 13.01 -11.55
N LEU A 148 7.38 11.86 -11.40
CA LEU A 148 7.32 10.75 -12.34
C LEU A 148 5.93 10.12 -12.40
N LEU A 149 5.26 9.93 -11.25
CA LEU A 149 3.90 9.43 -11.20
C LEU A 149 2.92 10.35 -11.91
N VAL A 150 3.05 11.67 -11.71
CA VAL A 150 2.24 12.67 -12.42
C VAL A 150 2.52 12.64 -13.92
N GLU A 151 3.78 12.61 -14.35
CA GLU A 151 4.19 12.53 -15.77
C GLU A 151 3.60 11.28 -16.45
N GLU A 152 3.53 10.16 -15.74
CA GLU A 152 2.97 8.91 -16.25
C GLU A 152 1.45 8.79 -16.05
N GLY A 153 0.78 9.82 -15.52
CA GLY A 153 -0.67 9.92 -15.45
C GLY A 153 -1.32 9.08 -14.35
N PHE A 154 -0.61 8.82 -13.26
CA PHE A 154 -1.18 8.21 -12.07
C PHE A 154 -2.21 9.13 -11.42
N LEU A 155 -3.23 8.55 -10.83
CA LEU A 155 -4.31 9.25 -10.15
C LEU A 155 -3.99 9.48 -8.68
N TYR A 156 -3.36 8.48 -8.05
CA TYR A 156 -3.05 8.50 -6.62
C TYR A 156 -1.74 7.79 -6.30
N ASP A 157 -1.18 8.16 -5.16
CA ASP A 157 -0.18 7.40 -4.40
C ASP A 157 -0.76 6.99 -3.05
N SER A 158 -0.22 5.94 -2.45
CA SER A 158 -0.60 5.45 -1.12
C SER A 158 0.63 5.02 -0.32
N THR A 159 1.68 5.83 -0.38
CA THR A 159 2.96 5.54 0.29
C THR A 159 3.12 6.36 1.56
N LEU A 160 2.62 7.60 1.58
CA LEU A 160 2.87 8.53 2.66
C LEU A 160 1.86 8.36 3.81
N GLN A 161 2.29 8.77 5.00
CA GLN A 161 1.60 8.53 6.26
C GLN A 161 1.21 9.84 6.96
N GLY A 162 0.86 10.87 6.19
CA GLY A 162 0.77 12.24 6.70
C GLY A 162 -0.57 12.65 7.30
N ASP A 163 -1.62 11.82 7.21
CA ASP A 163 -2.96 12.16 7.69
C ASP A 163 -3.82 10.90 7.86
N GLU A 164 -5.03 11.04 8.41
CA GLU A 164 -6.08 10.01 8.46
C GLU A 164 -7.15 10.22 7.37
N VAL A 165 -6.97 11.22 6.50
CA VAL A 165 -7.85 11.53 5.36
C VAL A 165 -7.01 11.77 4.12
N PRO A 166 -7.58 11.55 2.92
CA PRO A 166 -6.89 11.87 1.67
C PRO A 166 -6.46 13.32 1.59
N TYR A 167 -5.26 13.55 1.04
CA TYR A 167 -4.75 14.90 0.78
C TYR A 167 -4.12 14.99 -0.61
N ILE A 168 -3.63 16.15 -1.00
CA ILE A 168 -3.06 16.38 -2.32
C ILE A 168 -1.57 16.56 -2.21
N LEU A 169 -0.85 15.83 -3.05
CA LEU A 169 0.56 16.07 -3.32
C LEU A 169 0.65 16.99 -4.54
N GLU A 170 1.13 18.21 -4.32
CA GLU A 170 1.43 19.17 -5.38
C GLU A 170 2.91 19.06 -5.75
N THR A 171 3.19 18.81 -7.02
CA THR A 171 4.53 18.65 -7.58
C THR A 171 4.80 19.70 -8.65
N LYS A 172 6.02 19.76 -9.17
CA LYS A 172 6.36 20.64 -10.30
C LYS A 172 5.64 20.25 -11.60
N LYS A 173 5.10 19.04 -11.70
CA LYS A 173 4.47 18.47 -12.90
C LYS A 173 2.96 18.41 -12.82
N GLY A 174 2.39 18.68 -11.67
CA GLY A 174 0.96 18.62 -11.41
C GLY A 174 0.64 18.15 -10.01
N SER A 175 -0.48 17.45 -9.84
CA SER A 175 -0.86 16.93 -8.53
C SER A 175 -1.48 15.55 -8.62
N LEU A 176 -1.37 14.77 -7.54
CA LEU A 176 -2.04 13.49 -7.36
C LEU A 176 -2.66 13.41 -5.96
N VAL A 177 -3.61 12.50 -5.79
CA VAL A 177 -4.22 12.24 -4.49
C VAL A 177 -3.29 11.34 -3.69
N GLU A 178 -2.98 11.71 -2.45
CA GLU A 178 -2.40 10.78 -1.49
C GLU A 178 -3.52 10.11 -0.71
N LEU A 179 -3.49 8.78 -0.67
CA LEU A 179 -4.38 7.94 0.13
C LEU A 179 -3.57 7.36 1.29
N PRO A 180 -3.47 8.08 2.42
CA PRO A 180 -2.53 7.73 3.47
C PRO A 180 -2.94 6.47 4.22
N SER A 181 -1.94 5.77 4.73
CA SER A 181 -2.08 4.74 5.73
C SER A 181 -1.00 4.95 6.80
N HIS A 182 -0.80 4.01 7.71
CA HIS A 182 0.28 4.08 8.70
C HIS A 182 0.69 2.68 9.18
N MET A 183 1.87 2.60 9.83
CA MET A 183 2.46 1.32 10.25
C MET A 183 1.61 0.51 11.24
N GLY A 184 0.63 1.12 11.91
CA GLY A 184 -0.34 0.40 12.74
C GLY A 184 -1.32 -0.45 11.93
N LEU A 185 -1.46 -0.19 10.61
CA LEU A 185 -2.29 -0.94 9.67
C LEU A 185 -1.47 -1.81 8.71
N ASP A 186 -0.16 -1.90 8.94
CA ASP A 186 0.77 -2.78 8.22
C ASP A 186 0.92 -4.10 8.97
N ASP A 187 0.62 -5.23 8.32
CA ASP A 187 0.72 -6.55 8.93
C ASP A 187 2.16 -7.03 9.11
N TRP A 188 3.12 -6.42 8.43
CA TRP A 188 4.54 -6.69 8.61
C TRP A 188 4.98 -6.45 10.05
N THR A 189 4.49 -5.39 10.67
CA THR A 189 4.83 -5.02 12.04
C THR A 189 4.33 -6.01 13.09
N PHE A 190 3.36 -6.86 12.75
CA PHE A 190 2.78 -7.85 13.66
C PHE A 190 3.25 -9.27 13.39
N TYR A 191 3.56 -9.59 12.13
CA TYR A 191 3.66 -10.99 11.72
C TYR A 191 4.95 -11.37 11.01
N ALA A 192 5.77 -10.41 10.58
CA ALA A 192 6.96 -10.75 9.83
C ALA A 192 8.07 -11.32 10.71
N TYR A 193 8.55 -12.50 10.33
CA TYR A 193 9.71 -13.14 10.89
C TYR A 193 10.48 -13.80 9.74
N ILE A 194 11.54 -13.14 9.25
CA ILE A 194 12.24 -13.53 8.02
C ILE A 194 13.74 -13.49 8.28
N GLY A 195 14.35 -14.67 8.51
CA GLY A 195 15.76 -14.79 8.85
C GLY A 195 16.69 -14.22 7.79
N ASP A 196 16.39 -14.44 6.51
CA ASP A 196 17.20 -13.94 5.40
C ASP A 196 17.31 -12.42 5.33
N PHE A 197 16.29 -11.70 5.84
CA PHE A 197 16.32 -10.24 5.96
C PHE A 197 16.77 -9.74 7.33
N ASN A 198 17.20 -10.63 8.21
CA ASN A 198 17.50 -10.33 9.61
C ASN A 198 16.31 -9.62 10.33
N HIS A 199 15.09 -9.89 9.87
CA HIS A 199 13.86 -9.39 10.47
C HIS A 199 13.29 -10.46 11.39
N LEU A 200 13.63 -10.35 12.68
CA LEU A 200 13.38 -11.36 13.71
C LEU A 200 12.43 -10.86 14.80
N MET A 201 11.35 -10.17 14.41
CA MET A 201 10.35 -9.68 15.34
C MET A 201 9.51 -10.83 15.90
N GLN A 202 9.03 -10.70 17.14
CA GLN A 202 8.12 -11.67 17.72
C GLN A 202 6.78 -11.64 16.97
N ILE A 203 6.35 -12.80 16.48
CA ILE A 203 5.04 -12.94 15.84
C ILE A 203 3.93 -12.74 16.89
N MET A 204 3.03 -11.79 16.61
CA MET A 204 1.87 -11.52 17.45
C MET A 204 0.73 -12.52 17.22
N THR A 205 -0.16 -12.66 18.18
CA THR A 205 -1.41 -13.40 17.98
C THR A 205 -2.34 -12.65 17.03
N PRO A 206 -3.18 -13.34 16.26
CA PRO A 206 -4.16 -12.67 15.41
C PRO A 206 -5.07 -11.70 16.16
N ASP A 207 -5.51 -12.05 17.37
CA ASP A 207 -6.37 -11.20 18.17
C ASP A 207 -5.70 -9.88 18.55
N ARG A 208 -4.38 -9.89 18.83
CA ARG A 208 -3.65 -8.67 19.16
C ARG A 208 -3.55 -7.70 17.98
N ALA A 209 -3.35 -8.20 16.79
CA ALA A 209 -3.37 -7.36 15.59
C ALA A 209 -4.78 -6.79 15.33
N MET A 210 -5.83 -7.62 15.49
CA MET A 210 -7.21 -7.17 15.32
C MET A 210 -7.61 -6.09 16.34
N GLU A 211 -7.10 -6.14 17.58
CA GLU A 211 -7.31 -5.07 18.57
C GLU A 211 -6.84 -3.71 18.03
N VAL A 212 -5.66 -3.66 17.41
CA VAL A 212 -5.11 -2.42 16.85
C VAL A 212 -5.91 -1.98 15.63
N TYR A 213 -6.16 -2.89 14.68
CA TYR A 213 -6.90 -2.58 13.46
C TYR A 213 -8.32 -2.05 13.74
N MET A 214 -9.01 -2.68 14.68
CA MET A 214 -10.36 -2.27 15.05
C MET A 214 -10.39 -1.00 15.91
N ALA A 215 -9.36 -0.74 16.70
CA ALA A 215 -9.26 0.51 17.44
C ALA A 215 -9.14 1.72 16.50
N ASP A 216 -8.30 1.61 15.46
CA ASP A 216 -8.18 2.65 14.43
C ASP A 216 -9.48 2.82 13.64
N PHE A 217 -10.07 1.71 13.18
CA PHE A 217 -11.35 1.75 12.50
C PHE A 217 -12.43 2.47 13.33
N GLU A 218 -12.57 2.10 14.59
CA GLU A 218 -13.59 2.66 15.47
C GLU A 218 -13.36 4.15 15.76
N ALA A 219 -12.10 4.57 15.91
CA ALA A 219 -11.75 5.98 16.07
C ALA A 219 -12.14 6.80 14.83
N LEU A 220 -11.82 6.30 13.62
CA LEU A 220 -12.21 6.95 12.36
C LEU A 220 -13.74 6.99 12.20
N ARG A 221 -14.44 5.91 12.54
CA ARG A 221 -15.90 5.83 12.49
C ARG A 221 -16.57 6.84 13.44
N GLN A 222 -16.06 6.98 14.66
CA GLN A 222 -16.56 7.95 15.63
C GLN A 222 -16.34 9.40 15.20
N CYS A 223 -15.18 9.69 14.59
CA CYS A 223 -14.86 11.01 14.05
C CYS A 223 -15.67 11.32 12.77
N GLY A 224 -15.86 10.36 11.93
CA GLY A 224 -16.49 10.47 10.60
C GLY A 224 -15.59 11.12 9.54
N GLY A 225 -15.70 10.66 8.30
CA GLY A 225 -14.98 11.17 7.14
C GLY A 225 -13.55 10.68 7.01
N GLY A 226 -13.11 9.71 7.81
CA GLY A 226 -11.78 9.13 7.75
C GLY A 226 -11.59 8.08 6.67
N LEU A 227 -10.34 7.74 6.39
CA LEU A 227 -9.93 6.69 5.47
C LEU A 227 -9.14 5.61 6.22
N TRP A 228 -9.57 4.35 6.09
CA TRP A 228 -8.90 3.20 6.67
C TRP A 228 -8.34 2.32 5.55
N VAL A 229 -7.01 2.20 5.48
CA VAL A 229 -6.30 1.46 4.41
C VAL A 229 -5.30 0.51 5.02
N THR A 230 -5.39 -0.77 4.68
CA THR A 230 -4.38 -1.75 5.09
C THR A 230 -3.16 -1.74 4.16
N LEU A 231 -2.03 -2.17 4.73
CA LEU A 231 -0.76 -2.43 4.06
C LEU A 231 -0.41 -3.89 4.34
N TRP A 232 -1.23 -4.82 3.82
CA TRP A 232 -1.09 -6.22 4.17
C TRP A 232 -0.40 -7.03 3.09
N HIS A 233 0.26 -8.10 3.50
CA HIS A 233 0.94 -9.05 2.63
C HIS A 233 0.20 -10.39 2.67
N PRO A 234 -0.16 -11.00 1.53
CA PRO A 234 -0.96 -12.22 1.54
C PRO A 234 -0.30 -13.35 2.32
N PHE A 235 1.03 -13.53 2.23
CA PHE A 235 1.75 -14.59 2.96
C PHE A 235 1.74 -14.38 4.48
N LEU A 236 1.45 -13.17 4.97
CA LEU A 236 1.29 -12.84 6.37
C LEU A 236 -0.17 -12.94 6.80
N SER A 237 -1.02 -12.01 6.40
CA SER A 237 -2.43 -11.95 6.80
C SER A 237 -3.28 -13.06 6.21
N GLY A 238 -2.92 -13.61 5.04
CA GLY A 238 -3.62 -14.71 4.40
C GLY A 238 -3.43 -16.08 5.05
N ARG A 239 -2.64 -16.21 6.13
CA ARG A 239 -2.55 -17.45 6.91
C ARG A 239 -3.89 -17.78 7.57
N LEU A 240 -4.30 -19.04 7.56
CA LEU A 240 -5.65 -19.47 7.92
C LEU A 240 -6.17 -18.88 9.25
N ALA A 241 -5.39 -18.98 10.32
CA ALA A 241 -5.80 -18.46 11.63
C ALA A 241 -5.99 -16.94 11.66
N ARG A 242 -5.14 -16.20 10.91
CA ARG A 242 -5.20 -14.74 10.77
C ARG A 242 -6.39 -14.36 9.88
N TRP A 243 -6.54 -15.05 8.75
CA TRP A 243 -7.58 -14.76 7.78
C TRP A 243 -8.99 -14.95 8.33
N LEU A 244 -9.22 -15.98 9.13
CA LEU A 244 -10.50 -16.16 9.83
C LEU A 244 -10.82 -15.01 10.80
N ARG A 245 -9.82 -14.31 11.33
CA ARG A 245 -10.05 -13.09 12.12
C ARG A 245 -10.38 -11.90 11.23
N VAL A 246 -9.72 -11.80 10.08
CA VAL A 246 -10.04 -10.77 9.07
C VAL A 246 -11.48 -10.91 8.58
N GLU A 247 -11.96 -12.13 8.31
CA GLU A 247 -13.36 -12.34 7.91
C GLU A 247 -14.35 -11.81 8.97
N ARG A 248 -14.11 -12.12 10.23
CA ARG A 248 -14.94 -11.58 11.33
C ARG A 248 -14.85 -10.06 11.45
N MET A 249 -13.68 -9.51 11.23
CA MET A 249 -13.49 -8.05 11.21
C MET A 249 -14.33 -7.41 10.09
N ILE A 250 -14.30 -7.98 8.88
CA ILE A 250 -15.12 -7.51 7.75
C ILE A 250 -16.62 -7.58 8.13
N GLU A 251 -17.09 -8.69 8.69
CA GLU A 251 -18.47 -8.85 9.16
C GLU A 251 -18.86 -7.76 10.18
N GLN A 252 -17.99 -7.49 11.14
CA GLN A 252 -18.21 -6.45 12.15
C GLN A 252 -18.28 -5.05 11.52
N MET A 253 -17.36 -4.73 10.60
CA MET A 253 -17.36 -3.45 9.89
C MET A 253 -18.65 -3.29 9.07
N MET A 254 -19.05 -4.32 8.30
CA MET A 254 -20.29 -4.32 7.51
C MET A 254 -21.54 -4.15 8.38
N ALA A 255 -21.59 -4.80 9.54
CA ALA A 255 -22.72 -4.73 10.46
C ALA A 255 -22.98 -3.33 11.01
N THR A 256 -22.01 -2.41 10.97
CA THR A 256 -22.22 -1.02 11.38
C THR A 256 -23.13 -0.25 10.43
N GLY A 257 -23.21 -0.65 9.16
CA GLY A 257 -23.91 0.10 8.10
C GLY A 257 -23.30 1.47 7.76
N GLU A 258 -22.13 1.81 8.31
CA GLU A 258 -21.50 3.13 8.22
C GLU A 258 -20.19 3.10 7.41
N VAL A 259 -19.94 2.01 6.64
CA VAL A 259 -18.70 1.78 5.91
C VAL A 259 -18.93 1.79 4.40
N TRP A 260 -18.03 2.44 3.68
CA TRP A 260 -17.92 2.31 2.24
C TRP A 260 -16.66 1.52 1.91
N PHE A 261 -16.82 0.22 1.56
CA PHE A 261 -15.73 -0.58 1.02
C PHE A 261 -15.52 -0.25 -0.44
N ALA A 262 -14.29 0.09 -0.82
CA ALA A 262 -13.98 0.52 -2.18
C ALA A 262 -12.54 0.18 -2.57
N THR A 263 -12.27 0.16 -3.87
CA THR A 263 -10.90 0.16 -4.38
C THR A 263 -10.24 1.52 -4.15
N MET A 264 -8.93 1.55 -4.14
CA MET A 264 -8.18 2.80 -3.99
C MET A 264 -8.46 3.78 -5.16
N GLU A 265 -8.64 3.25 -6.36
CA GLU A 265 -9.02 4.06 -7.53
C GLU A 265 -10.40 4.71 -7.36
N GLU A 266 -11.39 3.97 -6.83
CA GLU A 266 -12.72 4.53 -6.53
C GLU A 266 -12.65 5.63 -5.48
N ILE A 267 -11.85 5.42 -4.40
CA ILE A 267 -11.65 6.42 -3.34
C ILE A 267 -10.99 7.69 -3.91
N ALA A 268 -9.92 7.54 -4.68
CA ALA A 268 -9.23 8.69 -5.28
C ALA A 268 -10.12 9.48 -6.27
N ASN A 269 -10.91 8.77 -7.07
CA ASN A 269 -11.89 9.40 -7.96
C ASN A 269 -12.95 10.18 -7.17
N HIS A 270 -13.49 9.58 -6.09
CA HIS A 270 -14.46 10.25 -5.22
C HIS A 270 -13.88 11.52 -4.60
N VAL A 271 -12.64 11.47 -4.09
CA VAL A 271 -11.93 12.64 -3.55
C VAL A 271 -11.82 13.75 -4.58
N ASN A 272 -11.42 13.43 -5.82
CA ASN A 272 -11.33 14.41 -6.90
C ASN A 272 -12.68 14.98 -7.30
N ASP A 273 -13.73 14.18 -7.28
CA ASP A 273 -15.09 14.66 -7.59
C ASP A 273 -15.62 15.58 -6.49
N CYS A 274 -15.37 15.27 -5.23
CA CYS A 274 -15.70 16.14 -4.11
C CYS A 274 -14.95 17.49 -4.19
N ARG A 275 -13.67 17.47 -4.55
CA ARG A 275 -12.89 18.69 -4.81
C ARG A 275 -13.48 19.54 -5.93
N LYS A 276 -13.78 18.94 -7.07
CA LYS A 276 -14.41 19.65 -8.23
C LYS A 276 -15.75 20.27 -7.86
N LYS A 277 -16.54 19.60 -7.01
CA LYS A 277 -17.84 20.09 -6.52
C LYS A 277 -17.73 21.09 -5.37
N GLY A 278 -16.55 21.30 -4.80
CA GLY A 278 -16.33 22.16 -3.64
C GLY A 278 -16.89 21.62 -2.33
N THR A 279 -17.17 20.31 -2.25
CA THR A 279 -17.69 19.65 -1.05
C THR A 279 -16.59 19.07 -0.16
N TYR A 280 -15.36 19.04 -0.64
CA TYR A 280 -14.15 18.64 0.12
C TYR A 280 -12.97 19.53 -0.26
N GLU A 281 -12.33 20.11 0.74
CA GLU A 281 -11.10 20.90 0.61
C GLU A 281 -9.96 20.19 1.35
N PRO A 282 -9.19 19.33 0.66
CA PRO A 282 -8.08 18.59 1.25
C PRO A 282 -6.91 19.49 1.62
N ARG A 283 -6.07 19.03 2.53
CA ARG A 283 -4.72 19.59 2.69
C ARG A 283 -3.95 19.43 1.38
N VAL A 284 -3.08 20.40 1.09
CA VAL A 284 -2.15 20.34 -0.04
C VAL A 284 -0.73 20.35 0.50
N ASP A 285 0.01 19.29 0.27
CA ASP A 285 1.42 19.21 0.58
C ASP A 285 2.24 19.45 -0.70
N LYS A 286 3.15 20.42 -0.65
CA LYS A 286 4.05 20.72 -1.76
C LYS A 286 5.32 19.89 -1.66
N LEU A 287 5.69 19.25 -2.77
CA LEU A 287 6.89 18.41 -2.83
C LEU A 287 7.96 19.00 -3.75
N PRO A 288 9.24 18.88 -3.38
CA PRO A 288 9.74 18.31 -2.12
C PRO A 288 9.39 19.18 -0.91
N PHE A 289 9.31 18.59 0.27
CA PHE A 289 9.05 19.33 1.53
C PHE A 289 10.11 20.39 1.83
N TYR A 290 11.33 20.20 1.34
CA TYR A 290 12.46 21.11 1.50
C TYR A 290 13.24 21.24 0.20
N ASP A 291 13.57 22.45 -0.22
CA ASP A 291 14.38 22.71 -1.43
C ASP A 291 15.84 22.32 -1.27
N LYS A 292 16.33 22.24 -0.05
CA LYS A 292 17.72 21.88 0.29
C LYS A 292 17.80 21.26 1.68
N PRO A 293 18.86 20.52 1.98
CA PRO A 293 19.10 20.01 3.33
C PRO A 293 19.08 21.14 4.38
N VAL A 294 18.43 20.86 5.52
CA VAL A 294 18.40 21.80 6.65
C VAL A 294 19.80 21.89 7.27
N ALA A 295 20.35 23.09 7.29
CA ALA A 295 21.63 23.34 7.96
C ALA A 295 21.42 23.25 9.49
N ILE A 296 22.10 22.29 10.11
CA ILE A 296 22.11 22.15 11.56
C ILE A 296 23.43 22.72 12.09
N ASN A 297 23.36 23.91 12.69
CA ASN A 297 24.49 24.46 13.43
C ASN A 297 24.68 23.64 14.71
N ARG A 298 25.50 22.61 14.63
CA ARG A 298 25.94 21.87 15.82
C ARG A 298 27.07 22.67 16.46
N PRO A 299 27.01 22.95 17.79
CA PRO A 299 28.20 23.40 18.50
C PRO A 299 29.30 22.35 18.30
N SER A 300 30.54 22.79 18.06
CA SER A 300 31.67 21.88 17.99
C SER A 300 31.91 21.31 19.40
N PHE A 301 31.24 20.21 19.71
CA PHE A 301 31.67 19.38 20.84
C PHE A 301 32.98 18.74 20.41
N GLY A 302 34.09 19.05 21.10
CA GLY A 302 35.36 18.41 20.82
C GLY A 302 35.15 16.91 20.69
N THR A 303 35.72 16.32 19.65
CA THR A 303 35.65 14.86 19.43
C THR A 303 36.19 14.16 20.65
N ALA A 304 35.29 13.52 21.42
CA ALA A 304 35.75 12.52 22.39
C ALA A 304 36.55 11.47 21.62
N PRO A 305 37.73 11.08 22.07
CA PRO A 305 38.49 10.02 21.43
C PRO A 305 37.64 8.75 21.44
N VAL A 306 37.42 8.17 20.27
CA VAL A 306 36.84 6.84 20.14
C VAL A 306 37.91 5.87 20.64
N ASN A 307 37.72 5.29 21.82
CA ASN A 307 38.49 4.16 22.31
C ASN A 307 38.03 2.86 21.64
#